data_2ff18d83238322fc8824e7b625ae451c
#
_entry.id   2ff18d83238322fc8824e7b625ae451c
#
_cell.length_a   1.000
_cell.length_b   1.000
_cell.length_c   1.000
_cell.angle_alpha   90.00
_cell.angle_beta   90.00
_cell.angle_gamma   90.00
#
_symmetry.space_group_name_H-M   'P 1'
#
loop_
_entity.id
_entity.type
_entity.pdbx_description
1 polymer ?
#
loop_
_entity_poly.entity_id
_entity_poly.type
_entity_poly.pdbx_seq_one_letter_code
_entity_poly.pdbx_strand_id
1 'polypeptide(L)'
;FGDYEDAVNQKDNILFHSALSPYINLGLITPEFIIKKVLDFHKSKKIRLNSLEGYVRQVIGWREFMRGIYQSYSNEMETGNFFKQNRKMKKSWYDGTTGLPPLDYAIKNALNFGWSHHIERLMILSNIMNLCEIKPTIVYKWFMEMFVDSSDWVMVPNVYGMGLFSD
;
A
#
# COMPACT_ATOMS: atom_id res chain seq x y z
N PHE A 1 -1.87 -0.20 -17.75
CA PHE A 1 -0.98 0.02 -16.59
C PHE A 1 0.03 1.11 -16.96
N GLY A 2 1.25 0.84 -17.27
CA GLY A 2 2.27 1.77 -17.77
C GLY A 2 2.05 3.27 -17.49
N ASP A 3 1.46 3.99 -18.44
CA ASP A 3 1.25 5.44 -18.32
C ASP A 3 0.27 5.85 -17.18
N TYR A 4 -0.45 4.90 -16.58
CA TYR A 4 -1.51 5.13 -15.60
C TYR A 4 -1.27 4.42 -14.26
N GLU A 5 -0.03 4.05 -13.98
CA GLU A 5 0.28 3.28 -12.77
C GLU A 5 -0.03 4.05 -11.47
N ASP A 6 0.04 5.39 -11.51
CA ASP A 6 -0.32 6.26 -10.38
C ASP A 6 -1.68 6.94 -10.53
N ALA A 7 -2.47 6.54 -11.53
CA ALA A 7 -3.80 7.12 -11.74
C ALA A 7 -4.80 6.64 -10.69
N VAL A 8 -5.59 7.57 -10.16
CA VAL A 8 -6.66 7.34 -9.19
C VAL A 8 -7.98 7.86 -9.75
N ASN A 9 -9.07 7.14 -9.53
CA ASN A 9 -10.41 7.55 -9.95
C ASN A 9 -11.43 7.26 -8.85
N GLN A 10 -12.28 8.24 -8.53
CA GLN A 10 -13.32 8.09 -7.50
C GLN A 10 -14.43 7.11 -7.87
N LYS A 11 -14.63 6.82 -9.16
CA LYS A 11 -15.68 5.91 -9.64
C LYS A 11 -15.22 4.47 -9.82
N ASP A 12 -13.91 4.23 -9.82
CA ASP A 12 -13.31 2.90 -10.02
C ASP A 12 -12.04 2.77 -9.18
N ASN A 13 -12.13 2.01 -8.12
CA ASN A 13 -11.03 1.81 -7.18
C ASN A 13 -9.90 0.94 -7.75
N ILE A 14 -10.16 0.13 -8.76
CA ILE A 14 -9.15 -0.76 -9.37
C ILE A 14 -8.53 -0.09 -10.60
N LEU A 15 -9.38 0.57 -11.41
CA LEU A 15 -9.01 1.28 -12.64
C LEU A 15 -8.08 0.42 -13.53
N PHE A 16 -6.83 0.83 -13.74
CA PHE A 16 -5.84 0.12 -14.55
C PHE A 16 -4.94 -0.83 -13.74
N HIS A 17 -5.30 -1.12 -12.50
CA HIS A 17 -4.51 -1.92 -11.57
C HIS A 17 -5.10 -3.31 -11.37
N SER A 18 -4.45 -4.13 -10.55
CA SER A 18 -4.93 -5.44 -10.16
C SER A 18 -5.18 -5.49 -8.65
N ALA A 19 -6.22 -6.18 -8.22
CA ALA A 19 -6.52 -6.46 -6.82
C ALA A 19 -5.99 -7.84 -6.41
N LEU A 20 -4.72 -8.16 -6.76
CA LEU A 20 -4.12 -9.47 -6.52
C LEU A 20 -3.33 -9.55 -5.21
N SER A 21 -3.05 -8.42 -4.57
CA SER A 21 -2.22 -8.38 -3.35
C SER A 21 -2.73 -9.27 -2.22
N PRO A 22 -4.03 -9.34 -1.88
CA PRO A 22 -4.50 -10.26 -0.84
C PRO A 22 -4.23 -11.73 -1.17
N TYR A 23 -4.47 -12.12 -2.42
CA TYR A 23 -4.27 -13.51 -2.86
C TYR A 23 -2.80 -13.92 -2.86
N ILE A 24 -1.91 -12.99 -3.22
CA ILE A 24 -0.46 -13.23 -3.18
C ILE A 24 0.02 -13.32 -1.72
N ASN A 25 -0.45 -12.42 -0.85
CA ASN A 25 -0.03 -12.38 0.55
C ASN A 25 -0.54 -13.59 1.36
N LEU A 26 -1.71 -14.12 0.97
CA LEU A 26 -2.26 -15.36 1.53
C LEU A 26 -1.66 -16.63 0.90
N GLY A 27 -0.79 -16.52 -0.09
CA GLY A 27 -0.18 -17.66 -0.77
C GLY A 27 -1.12 -18.45 -1.70
N LEU A 28 -2.29 -17.90 -2.04
CA LEU A 28 -3.24 -18.54 -2.96
C LEU A 28 -2.78 -18.51 -4.41
N ILE A 29 -2.01 -17.49 -4.77
CA ILE A 29 -1.31 -17.40 -6.06
C ILE A 29 0.13 -16.95 -5.81
N THR A 30 1.05 -17.41 -6.68
CA THR A 30 2.46 -17.02 -6.55
C THR A 30 2.84 -15.91 -7.54
N PRO A 31 3.83 -15.05 -7.21
CA PRO A 31 4.39 -14.10 -8.17
C PRO A 31 4.83 -14.75 -9.47
N GLU A 32 5.46 -15.93 -9.41
CA GLU A 32 5.87 -16.69 -10.58
C GLU A 32 4.69 -17.03 -11.51
N PHE A 33 3.58 -17.50 -10.96
CA PHE A 33 2.36 -17.79 -11.73
C PHE A 33 1.84 -16.54 -12.43
N ILE A 34 1.79 -15.40 -11.73
CA ILE A 34 1.33 -14.12 -12.29
C ILE A 34 2.23 -13.69 -13.44
N ILE A 35 3.56 -13.69 -13.23
CA ILE A 35 4.53 -13.29 -14.26
C ILE A 35 4.42 -14.17 -15.49
N LYS A 36 4.32 -15.48 -15.33
CA LYS A 36 4.12 -16.40 -16.44
C LYS A 36 2.87 -16.04 -17.25
N LYS A 37 1.74 -15.80 -16.60
CA LYS A 37 0.48 -15.38 -17.27
C LYS A 37 0.61 -14.05 -17.99
N VAL A 38 1.29 -13.07 -17.40
CA VAL A 38 1.52 -11.75 -18.01
C VAL A 38 2.41 -11.87 -19.26
N LEU A 39 3.48 -12.68 -19.20
CA LEU A 39 4.36 -12.91 -20.33
C LEU A 39 3.64 -13.66 -21.47
N ASP A 40 2.83 -14.66 -21.16
CA ASP A 40 2.04 -15.37 -22.16
C ASP A 40 1.00 -14.45 -22.81
N PHE A 41 0.38 -13.57 -22.03
CA PHE A 41 -0.53 -12.54 -22.54
C PHE A 41 0.20 -11.55 -23.46
N HIS A 42 1.39 -11.08 -23.06
CA HIS A 42 2.21 -10.21 -23.91
C HIS A 42 2.56 -10.84 -25.25
N LYS A 43 2.97 -12.12 -25.26
CA LYS A 43 3.26 -12.87 -26.50
C LYS A 43 2.06 -12.89 -27.45
N SER A 44 0.85 -13.04 -26.91
CA SER A 44 -0.39 -13.13 -27.70
C SER A 44 -0.93 -11.76 -28.17
N LYS A 45 -0.82 -10.72 -27.34
CA LYS A 45 -1.45 -9.41 -27.55
C LYS A 45 -0.47 -8.28 -27.84
N LYS A 46 0.84 -8.52 -27.72
CA LYS A 46 1.90 -7.52 -27.96
C LYS A 46 1.63 -6.20 -27.19
N ILE A 47 1.38 -6.31 -25.89
CA ILE A 47 1.17 -5.13 -25.04
C ILE A 47 2.42 -4.23 -25.01
N ARG A 48 2.23 -2.95 -24.76
CA ARG A 48 3.31 -1.97 -24.69
C ARG A 48 4.34 -2.37 -23.63
N LEU A 49 5.63 -2.20 -23.95
CA LEU A 49 6.73 -2.62 -23.08
C LEU A 49 6.73 -1.91 -21.74
N ASN A 50 6.38 -0.60 -21.70
CA ASN A 50 6.28 0.15 -20.44
C ASN A 50 5.21 -0.43 -19.49
N SER A 51 4.09 -0.94 -20.02
CA SER A 51 3.06 -1.59 -19.20
C SER A 51 3.51 -2.96 -18.69
N LEU A 52 4.22 -3.73 -19.52
CA LEU A 52 4.77 -5.02 -19.12
C LEU A 52 5.85 -4.86 -18.05
N GLU A 53 6.81 -4.01 -18.32
CA GLU A 53 7.96 -3.76 -17.45
C GLU A 53 7.52 -3.18 -16.11
N GLY A 54 6.66 -2.15 -16.11
CA GLY A 54 6.14 -1.55 -14.90
C GLY A 54 5.39 -2.56 -14.03
N TYR A 55 4.53 -3.40 -14.63
CA TYR A 55 3.80 -4.42 -13.89
C TYR A 55 4.74 -5.51 -13.30
N VAL A 56 5.69 -6.00 -14.09
CA VAL A 56 6.68 -6.99 -13.62
C VAL A 56 7.53 -6.41 -12.50
N ARG A 57 7.96 -5.16 -12.61
CA ARG A 57 8.72 -4.44 -11.58
C ARG A 57 7.94 -4.36 -10.26
N GLN A 58 6.64 -4.09 -10.31
CA GLN A 58 5.81 -4.08 -9.09
C GLN A 58 5.67 -5.47 -8.48
N VAL A 59 5.46 -6.51 -9.29
CA VAL A 59 5.23 -7.86 -8.76
C VAL A 59 6.50 -8.48 -8.19
N ILE A 60 7.66 -8.27 -8.79
CA ILE A 60 8.94 -8.87 -8.34
C ILE A 60 9.77 -7.84 -7.57
N GLY A 61 10.14 -6.73 -8.23
CA GLY A 61 11.15 -5.81 -7.72
C GLY A 61 10.74 -5.17 -6.41
N TRP A 62 9.56 -4.57 -6.37
CA TRP A 62 9.04 -3.94 -5.15
C TRP A 62 8.88 -4.96 -4.01
N ARG A 63 8.33 -6.14 -4.28
CA ARG A 63 8.11 -7.16 -3.24
C ARG A 63 9.42 -7.66 -2.65
N GLU A 64 10.43 -7.95 -3.49
CA GLU A 64 11.74 -8.40 -3.02
C GLU A 64 12.48 -7.28 -2.27
N PHE A 65 12.36 -6.03 -2.72
CA PHE A 65 12.90 -4.88 -2.00
C PHE A 65 12.29 -4.77 -0.60
N MET A 66 10.96 -4.78 -0.48
CA MET A 66 10.27 -4.71 0.80
C MET A 66 10.64 -5.88 1.72
N ARG A 67 10.73 -7.09 1.17
CA ARG A 67 11.16 -8.27 1.93
C ARG A 67 12.59 -8.11 2.45
N GLY A 68 13.50 -7.63 1.63
CA GLY A 68 14.89 -7.39 2.01
C GLY A 68 15.01 -6.34 3.12
N ILE A 69 14.29 -5.23 2.99
CA ILE A 69 14.23 -4.16 4.01
C ILE A 69 13.65 -4.71 5.33
N TYR A 70 12.53 -5.44 5.26
CA TYR A 70 11.93 -6.05 6.45
C TYR A 70 12.89 -6.98 7.17
N GLN A 71 13.58 -7.86 6.44
CA GLN A 71 14.54 -8.80 7.03
C GLN A 71 15.74 -8.12 7.68
N SER A 72 16.16 -6.97 7.14
CA SER A 72 17.38 -6.29 7.59
C SER A 72 17.12 -5.22 8.66
N TYR A 73 15.96 -4.55 8.63
CA TYR A 73 15.73 -3.32 9.38
C TYR A 73 14.38 -3.26 10.12
N SER A 74 13.60 -4.36 10.20
CA SER A 74 12.27 -4.32 10.84
C SER A 74 12.31 -3.82 12.28
N ASN A 75 13.31 -4.26 13.06
CA ASN A 75 13.44 -3.87 14.46
C ASN A 75 13.72 -2.37 14.63
N GLU A 76 14.58 -1.80 13.81
CA GLU A 76 14.89 -0.37 13.80
C GLU A 76 13.66 0.45 13.41
N MET A 77 12.93 0.02 12.38
CA MET A 77 11.72 0.68 11.92
C MET A 77 10.62 0.67 12.98
N GLU A 78 10.35 -0.48 13.60
CA GLU A 78 9.27 -0.61 14.60
C GLU A 78 9.55 0.17 15.89
N THR A 79 10.83 0.39 16.22
CA THR A 79 11.24 1.15 17.40
C THR A 79 11.54 2.62 17.09
N GLY A 80 11.73 2.96 15.81
CA GLY A 80 12.04 4.31 15.34
C GLY A 80 10.85 5.28 15.49
N ASN A 81 11.17 6.53 15.71
CA ASN A 81 10.21 7.65 15.69
C ASN A 81 10.99 8.97 15.53
N PHE A 82 11.52 9.18 14.35
CA PHE A 82 12.40 10.31 14.03
C PHE A 82 11.77 11.67 14.41
N PHE A 83 10.51 11.89 14.08
CA PHE A 83 9.80 13.14 14.37
C PHE A 83 9.26 13.22 15.82
N LYS A 84 9.47 12.20 16.66
CA LYS A 84 8.96 12.13 18.05
C LYS A 84 7.45 12.30 18.14
N GLN A 85 6.73 11.76 17.17
CA GLN A 85 5.27 11.83 17.08
C GLN A 85 4.62 11.02 18.21
N ASN A 86 3.60 11.60 18.87
CA ASN A 86 3.00 10.98 20.05
C ASN A 86 1.48 11.14 20.16
N ARG A 87 0.84 11.73 19.16
CA ARG A 87 -0.62 11.95 19.19
C ARG A 87 -1.37 10.64 18.99
N LYS A 88 -2.53 10.57 19.67
CA LYS A 88 -3.46 9.46 19.52
C LYS A 88 -4.33 9.64 18.28
N MET A 89 -4.73 8.51 17.68
CA MET A 89 -5.69 8.51 16.59
C MET A 89 -7.11 8.74 17.14
N LYS A 90 -7.88 9.60 16.48
CA LYS A 90 -9.29 9.89 16.82
C LYS A 90 -10.22 8.87 16.14
N LYS A 91 -11.44 8.72 16.67
CA LYS A 91 -12.47 7.85 16.10
C LYS A 91 -12.77 8.19 14.63
N SER A 92 -12.69 9.46 14.22
CA SER A 92 -12.93 9.89 12.85
C SER A 92 -12.04 9.22 11.80
N TRP A 93 -10.89 8.67 12.19
CA TRP A 93 -10.03 7.85 11.34
C TRP A 93 -10.56 6.43 11.09
N TYR A 94 -11.52 5.99 11.92
CA TYR A 94 -12.16 4.68 11.80
C TYR A 94 -13.55 4.73 11.15
N ASP A 95 -14.15 5.91 11.02
CA ASP A 95 -15.49 6.07 10.43
C ASP A 95 -15.52 7.04 9.23
N GLY A 96 -14.39 7.65 8.88
CA GLY A 96 -14.28 8.56 7.74
C GLY A 96 -15.09 9.86 7.92
N THR A 97 -15.04 10.42 9.13
CA THR A 97 -15.71 11.68 9.50
C THR A 97 -14.72 12.75 9.98
N THR A 98 -13.58 12.84 9.30
CA THR A 98 -12.52 13.80 9.68
C THR A 98 -12.85 15.23 9.28
N GLY A 99 -13.74 15.42 8.30
CA GLY A 99 -14.08 16.70 7.69
C GLY A 99 -13.17 17.11 6.53
N LEU A 100 -12.22 16.26 6.16
CA LEU A 100 -11.35 16.42 4.99
C LEU A 100 -11.84 15.50 3.87
N PRO A 101 -12.53 15.98 2.82
CA PRO A 101 -13.17 15.12 1.83
C PRO A 101 -12.26 14.06 1.19
N PRO A 102 -11.01 14.35 0.75
CA PRO A 102 -10.15 13.32 0.17
C PRO A 102 -9.74 12.26 1.20
N LEU A 103 -9.53 12.65 2.46
CA LEU A 103 -9.19 11.73 3.53
C LEU A 103 -10.37 10.84 3.89
N ASP A 104 -11.56 11.42 4.06
CA ASP A 104 -12.79 10.69 4.38
C ASP A 104 -13.15 9.71 3.26
N TYR A 105 -12.89 10.08 2.00
CA TYR A 105 -13.07 9.19 0.86
C TYR A 105 -12.10 7.98 0.95
N ALA A 106 -10.82 8.20 1.17
CA ALA A 106 -9.82 7.13 1.28
C ALA A 106 -10.10 6.19 2.47
N ILE A 107 -10.52 6.73 3.62
CA ILE A 107 -10.92 5.92 4.77
C ILE A 107 -12.16 5.07 4.44
N LYS A 108 -13.16 5.65 3.77
CA LYS A 108 -14.38 4.91 3.38
C LYS A 108 -14.08 3.81 2.35
N ASN A 109 -13.11 4.01 1.45
CA ASN A 109 -12.65 2.94 0.57
C ASN A 109 -12.05 1.78 1.36
N ALA A 110 -11.18 2.08 2.33
CA ALA A 110 -10.62 1.05 3.20
C ALA A 110 -11.72 0.30 3.99
N LEU A 111 -12.72 1.01 4.53
CA LEU A 111 -13.84 0.41 5.26
C LEU A 111 -14.72 -0.49 4.38
N ASN A 112 -15.05 -0.05 3.18
CA ASN A 112 -16.01 -0.73 2.31
C ASN A 112 -15.39 -1.91 1.56
N PHE A 113 -14.10 -1.82 1.21
CA PHE A 113 -13.43 -2.78 0.35
C PHE A 113 -12.28 -3.51 1.02
N GLY A 114 -11.83 -3.07 2.22
CA GLY A 114 -10.59 -3.55 2.82
C GLY A 114 -9.37 -3.28 1.93
N TRP A 115 -9.51 -2.39 0.96
CA TRP A 115 -8.52 -2.10 -0.06
C TRP A 115 -8.63 -0.66 -0.55
N SER A 116 -7.51 -0.04 -0.88
CA SER A 116 -7.45 1.21 -1.62
C SER A 116 -6.17 1.25 -2.45
N HIS A 117 -6.13 2.14 -3.43
CA HIS A 117 -4.96 2.35 -4.27
C HIS A 117 -3.72 2.73 -3.43
N HIS A 118 -2.53 2.32 -3.88
CA HIS A 118 -1.29 2.64 -3.18
C HIS A 118 -1.10 4.15 -2.96
N ILE A 119 -1.42 4.96 -3.96
CA ILE A 119 -1.33 6.43 -3.86
C ILE A 119 -2.26 6.98 -2.77
N GLU A 120 -3.48 6.45 -2.62
CA GLU A 120 -4.35 6.84 -1.50
C GLU A 120 -3.75 6.45 -0.15
N ARG A 121 -3.15 5.25 -0.06
CA ARG A 121 -2.50 4.79 1.18
C ARG A 121 -1.33 5.68 1.56
N LEU A 122 -0.46 6.00 0.59
CA LEU A 122 0.76 6.74 0.83
C LEU A 122 0.52 8.25 0.90
N MET A 123 -0.05 8.82 -0.17
CA MET A 123 -0.12 10.28 -0.35
C MET A 123 -1.28 10.93 0.41
N ILE A 124 -2.32 10.17 0.74
CA ILE A 124 -3.46 10.70 1.49
C ILE A 124 -3.42 10.19 2.93
N LEU A 125 -3.60 8.88 3.15
CA LEU A 125 -3.74 8.33 4.49
C LEU A 125 -2.48 8.53 5.32
N SER A 126 -1.34 7.92 4.95
CA SER A 126 -0.14 8.00 5.79
C SER A 126 0.48 9.39 5.82
N ASN A 127 0.45 10.15 4.72
CA ASN A 127 0.97 11.52 4.72
C ASN A 127 0.19 12.43 5.67
N ILE A 128 -1.15 12.38 5.68
CA ILE A 128 -1.95 13.18 6.61
C ILE A 128 -1.78 12.67 8.05
N MET A 129 -1.65 11.34 8.27
CA MET A 129 -1.32 10.80 9.60
C MET A 129 0.02 11.33 10.12
N ASN A 130 1.03 11.39 9.24
CA ASN A 130 2.34 11.96 9.55
C ASN A 130 2.23 13.46 9.90
N LEU A 131 1.54 14.26 9.08
CA LEU A 131 1.29 15.69 9.34
C LEU A 131 0.47 15.93 10.60
N CYS A 132 -0.40 15.01 10.99
CA CYS A 132 -1.13 15.03 12.24
C CYS A 132 -0.32 14.58 13.44
N GLU A 133 0.94 14.22 13.27
CA GLU A 133 1.86 13.75 14.33
C GLU A 133 1.34 12.52 15.10
N ILE A 134 0.60 11.63 14.42
CA ILE A 134 0.08 10.41 15.04
C ILE A 134 1.25 9.45 15.27
N LYS A 135 1.28 8.87 16.47
CA LYS A 135 2.35 7.93 16.86
C LYS A 135 2.49 6.79 15.84
N PRO A 136 3.71 6.50 15.32
CA PRO A 136 3.92 5.49 14.27
C PRO A 136 3.32 4.12 14.55
N THR A 137 3.43 3.63 15.78
CA THR A 137 2.84 2.34 16.19
C THR A 137 1.31 2.31 16.12
N ILE A 138 0.64 3.45 16.28
CA ILE A 138 -0.81 3.57 16.14
C ILE A 138 -1.19 3.57 14.65
N VAL A 139 -0.41 4.26 13.82
CA VAL A 139 -0.62 4.27 12.36
C VAL A 139 -0.42 2.85 11.80
N TYR A 140 0.65 2.17 12.18
CA TYR A 140 0.89 0.78 11.78
C TYR A 140 -0.28 -0.13 12.14
N LYS A 141 -0.75 -0.07 13.40
CA LYS A 141 -1.90 -0.85 13.86
C LYS A 141 -3.14 -0.59 13.01
N TRP A 142 -3.43 0.68 12.71
CA TRP A 142 -4.56 1.07 11.86
C TRP A 142 -4.46 0.45 10.45
N PHE A 143 -3.27 0.50 9.81
CA PHE A 143 -3.07 -0.13 8.51
C PHE A 143 -3.25 -1.65 8.55
N MET A 144 -2.78 -2.30 9.62
CA MET A 144 -2.97 -3.74 9.81
C MET A 144 -4.45 -4.13 9.98
N GLU A 145 -5.25 -3.28 10.61
CA GLU A 145 -6.68 -3.51 10.84
C GLU A 145 -7.55 -3.22 9.62
N MET A 146 -7.17 -2.24 8.78
CA MET A 146 -8.03 -1.70 7.74
C MET A 146 -7.89 -2.38 6.38
N PHE A 147 -6.81 -3.11 6.12
CA PHE A 147 -6.53 -3.67 4.80
C PHE A 147 -6.43 -5.19 4.80
N VAL A 148 -7.10 -5.83 3.83
CA VAL A 148 -7.13 -7.30 3.67
C VAL A 148 -5.81 -7.89 3.15
N ASP A 149 -4.93 -7.06 2.61
CA ASP A 149 -3.60 -7.44 2.13
C ASP A 149 -2.48 -7.14 3.13
N SER A 150 -2.83 -6.81 4.36
CA SER A 150 -1.88 -6.54 5.44
C SER A 150 -1.09 -7.78 5.84
N SER A 151 0.22 -7.61 5.96
CA SER A 151 1.16 -8.56 6.56
C SER A 151 2.42 -7.82 6.99
N ASP A 152 3.09 -8.28 8.04
CA ASP A 152 4.21 -7.56 8.67
C ASP A 152 5.31 -7.22 7.67
N TRP A 153 5.73 -8.19 6.85
CA TRP A 153 6.85 -8.02 5.92
C TRP A 153 6.63 -6.91 4.88
N VAL A 154 5.38 -6.57 4.60
CA VAL A 154 5.03 -5.49 3.67
C VAL A 154 4.63 -4.21 4.40
N MET A 155 3.91 -4.32 5.52
CA MET A 155 3.41 -3.14 6.23
C MET A 155 4.49 -2.43 7.05
N VAL A 156 5.42 -3.15 7.67
CA VAL A 156 6.52 -2.51 8.43
C VAL A 156 7.31 -1.54 7.54
N PRO A 157 7.93 -1.94 6.44
CA PRO A 157 8.70 -0.99 5.62
C PRO A 157 7.84 0.06 4.92
N ASN A 158 6.58 -0.24 4.59
CA ASN A 158 5.71 0.75 3.97
C ASN A 158 5.20 1.81 4.93
N VAL A 159 4.78 1.42 6.12
CA VAL A 159 4.20 2.37 7.08
C VAL A 159 5.28 3.15 7.80
N TYR A 160 6.24 2.45 8.42
CA TYR A 160 7.29 3.14 9.19
C TYR A 160 8.29 3.85 8.28
N GLY A 161 8.83 3.18 7.27
CA GLY A 161 9.82 3.77 6.37
C GLY A 161 9.18 4.74 5.37
N MET A 162 8.44 4.21 4.40
CA MET A 162 7.94 5.01 3.27
C MET A 162 6.85 6.03 3.67
N GLY A 163 5.93 5.66 4.56
CA GLY A 163 4.77 6.48 4.90
C GLY A 163 5.05 7.55 5.95
N LEU A 164 5.79 7.22 6.98
CA LEU A 164 5.97 8.07 8.16
C LEU A 164 7.38 8.61 8.34
N PHE A 165 8.36 8.08 7.61
CA PHE A 165 9.76 8.44 7.84
C PHE A 165 10.11 8.35 9.34
N SER A 166 9.81 7.22 9.96
CA SER A 166 9.98 7.02 11.40
C SER A 166 11.22 6.22 11.77
N ASP A 167 11.96 5.74 10.78
CA ASP A 167 13.20 4.99 10.84
C ASP A 167 14.47 5.87 10.91
#